data_37262190169eea7147ca3e35f28bff69
#
_entry.id   37262190169eea7147ca3e35f28bff69
#
_cell.length_a   1.000
_cell.length_b   1.000
_cell.length_c   1.000
_cell.angle_alpha   90.00
_cell.angle_beta   90.00
_cell.angle_gamma   90.00
#
_symmetry.space_group_name_H-M   'P 1'
#
loop_
_entity.id
_entity.type
_entity.pdbx_description
1 polymer ?
#
loop_
_entity_poly.entity_id
_entity_poly.type
_entity_poly.pdbx_seq_one_letter_code
_entity_poly.pdbx_strand_id
1 'polypeptide(L)'
;TRRYPSISLTVLTGNDNVNLQRAGIDLAIYFDDAPSAQLTHHFLMDEEILPVCSPEYAQRHALTNQVINLRHCTLLHDRQAWSNDSGTDEWHSWAQHYAVNLPTSSGIGFDRSDLAVIAAMNHIGVAMGRKRLVQKRLISGELVAPFGDMTVKCHQHYYITTLPGRQWPKIEAFITWLREQVCQSCQYQ
;
A
#
# COMPACT_ATOMS: atom_id res chain seq x y z
N THR A 1 -3.23 -20.25 10.59
CA THR A 1 -3.97 -21.23 11.41
C THR A 1 -3.37 -22.64 11.36
N ARG A 2 -2.81 -23.12 10.22
CA ARG A 2 -2.17 -24.47 10.16
C ARG A 2 -1.02 -24.64 11.16
N ARG A 3 -0.16 -23.63 11.35
CA ARG A 3 1.00 -23.68 12.26
C ARG A 3 0.60 -23.50 13.74
N TYR A 4 -0.53 -22.80 14.00
CA TYR A 4 -1.04 -22.52 15.35
C TYR A 4 -2.54 -22.76 15.39
N PRO A 5 -3.01 -24.03 15.54
CA PRO A 5 -4.42 -24.38 15.46
C PRO A 5 -5.29 -23.75 16.56
N SER A 6 -4.68 -23.44 17.71
CA SER A 6 -5.34 -22.82 18.86
C SER A 6 -5.54 -21.30 18.72
N ILE A 7 -4.98 -20.67 17.67
CA ILE A 7 -5.13 -19.23 17.44
C ILE A 7 -6.27 -19.00 16.46
N SER A 8 -7.35 -18.36 16.95
CA SER A 8 -8.41 -17.81 16.12
C SER A 8 -8.05 -16.39 15.69
N LEU A 9 -8.20 -16.07 14.40
CA LEU A 9 -7.89 -14.78 13.83
C LEU A 9 -9.15 -14.11 13.29
N THR A 10 -9.45 -12.91 13.78
CA THR A 10 -10.42 -12.00 13.19
C THR A 10 -9.69 -10.78 12.66
N VAL A 11 -9.90 -10.46 11.38
CA VAL A 11 -9.27 -9.30 10.73
C VAL A 11 -10.34 -8.21 10.56
N LEU A 12 -10.04 -7.03 11.09
CA LEU A 12 -10.84 -5.82 10.91
C LEU A 12 -10.03 -4.85 10.05
N THR A 13 -10.69 -4.11 9.18
CA THR A 13 -10.07 -3.07 8.36
C THR A 13 -10.76 -1.73 8.63
N GLY A 14 -9.99 -0.66 8.62
CA GLY A 14 -10.48 0.71 8.81
C GLY A 14 -9.38 1.70 8.44
N ASN A 15 -9.77 2.95 8.27
CA ASN A 15 -8.85 4.03 7.91
C ASN A 15 -8.45 4.88 9.12
N ASP A 16 -9.16 4.72 10.25
CA ASP A 16 -8.92 5.52 11.44
C ASP A 16 -8.01 4.81 12.46
N ASN A 17 -7.29 5.60 13.23
CA ASN A 17 -6.56 5.10 14.39
C ASN A 17 -7.53 4.58 15.45
N VAL A 18 -7.51 3.29 15.70
CA VAL A 18 -8.43 2.62 16.61
C VAL A 18 -7.84 2.57 18.02
N ASN A 19 -8.67 2.87 19.03
CA ASN A 19 -8.30 2.57 20.41
C ASN A 19 -8.32 1.06 20.63
N LEU A 20 -7.14 0.42 20.61
CA LEU A 20 -6.97 -1.04 20.69
C LEU A 20 -7.61 -1.64 21.93
N GLN A 21 -7.50 -0.95 23.08
CA GLN A 21 -8.06 -1.44 24.35
C GLN A 21 -9.58 -1.44 24.32
N ARG A 22 -10.19 -0.33 23.89
CA ARG A 22 -11.64 -0.16 23.88
C ARG A 22 -12.30 -1.07 22.83
N ALA A 23 -11.63 -1.28 21.71
CA ALA A 23 -12.11 -2.12 20.62
C ALA A 23 -11.83 -3.63 20.82
N GLY A 24 -11.09 -4.01 21.88
CA GLY A 24 -10.71 -5.40 22.12
C GLY A 24 -9.74 -5.97 21.08
N ILE A 25 -8.95 -5.11 20.43
CA ILE A 25 -8.00 -5.50 19.38
C ILE A 25 -6.67 -5.88 20.03
N ASP A 26 -6.16 -7.06 19.69
CA ASP A 26 -4.90 -7.58 20.22
C ASP A 26 -3.67 -6.88 19.63
N LEU A 27 -3.69 -6.64 18.31
CA LEU A 27 -2.66 -5.87 17.58
C LEU A 27 -3.28 -5.18 16.36
N ALA A 28 -2.65 -4.10 15.90
CA ALA A 28 -2.98 -3.45 14.63
C ALA A 28 -1.74 -3.36 13.74
N ILE A 29 -1.96 -3.25 12.42
CA ILE A 29 -0.92 -2.91 11.45
C ILE A 29 -1.29 -1.55 10.90
N TYR A 30 -0.44 -0.55 11.12
CA TYR A 30 -0.60 0.80 10.59
C TYR A 30 0.48 1.10 9.55
N PHE A 31 0.10 1.90 8.55
CA PHE A 31 1.00 2.55 7.62
C PHE A 31 1.05 4.02 8.00
N ASP A 32 2.14 4.47 8.63
CA ASP A 32 2.22 5.78 9.28
C ASP A 32 3.66 6.31 9.30
N ASP A 33 3.81 7.63 9.51
CA ASP A 33 5.09 8.33 9.61
C ASP A 33 5.70 8.21 11.00
N ALA A 34 4.87 8.42 12.01
CA ALA A 34 5.28 8.53 13.39
C ALA A 34 4.30 7.80 14.32
N PRO A 35 4.69 6.63 14.81
CA PRO A 35 3.87 5.88 15.76
C PRO A 35 3.65 6.66 17.06
N SER A 36 2.43 6.59 17.60
CA SER A 36 2.05 7.21 18.88
C SER A 36 2.91 6.70 20.03
N ALA A 37 3.51 7.58 20.82
CA ALA A 37 4.33 7.23 21.99
C ALA A 37 3.58 6.45 23.10
N GLN A 38 2.25 6.37 23.03
CA GLN A 38 1.42 5.68 24.01
C GLN A 38 1.27 4.18 23.74
N LEU A 39 1.75 3.70 22.58
CA LEU A 39 1.63 2.30 22.14
C LEU A 39 3.02 1.71 21.90
N THR A 40 3.09 0.38 21.89
CA THR A 40 4.33 -0.30 21.49
C THR A 40 4.29 -0.56 20.00
N HIS A 41 5.32 -0.09 19.29
CA HIS A 41 5.42 -0.20 17.85
C HIS A 41 6.64 -1.03 17.46
N HIS A 42 6.41 -1.92 16.51
CA HIS A 42 7.47 -2.70 15.89
C HIS A 42 7.48 -2.42 14.39
N PHE A 43 8.59 -1.94 13.88
CA PHE A 43 8.77 -1.83 12.43
C PHE A 43 8.54 -3.18 11.76
N LEU A 44 7.74 -3.18 10.69
CA LEU A 44 7.44 -4.37 9.91
C LEU A 44 8.15 -4.33 8.55
N MET A 45 7.90 -3.30 7.76
CA MET A 45 8.51 -3.13 6.43
C MET A 45 8.36 -1.69 5.93
N ASP A 46 9.24 -1.31 5.01
CA ASP A 46 9.13 -0.12 4.17
C ASP A 46 8.18 -0.33 2.99
N GLU A 47 7.87 0.76 2.29
CA GLU A 47 7.04 0.72 1.10
C GLU A 47 7.58 1.65 0.01
N GLU A 48 7.30 1.28 -1.23
CA GLU A 48 7.52 2.10 -2.42
C GLU A 48 6.23 2.19 -3.22
N ILE A 49 6.02 3.32 -3.87
CA ILE A 49 4.89 3.51 -4.78
C ILE A 49 5.37 3.54 -6.23
N LEU A 50 4.53 3.04 -7.13
CA LEU A 50 4.78 3.04 -8.56
C LEU A 50 3.45 3.09 -9.34
N PRO A 51 3.42 3.70 -10.54
CA PRO A 51 2.25 3.64 -11.41
C PRO A 51 1.97 2.22 -11.88
N VAL A 52 0.71 1.77 -11.74
CA VAL A 52 0.27 0.45 -12.18
C VAL A 52 -1.07 0.54 -12.91
N CYS A 53 -1.26 -0.30 -13.91
CA CYS A 53 -2.52 -0.44 -14.61
C CYS A 53 -2.65 -1.86 -15.19
N SER A 54 -3.81 -2.17 -15.78
CA SER A 54 -3.94 -3.42 -16.53
C SER A 54 -3.08 -3.41 -17.78
N PRO A 55 -2.63 -4.59 -18.29
CA PRO A 55 -1.90 -4.70 -19.55
C PRO A 55 -2.66 -4.10 -20.72
N GLU A 56 -3.97 -4.31 -20.76
CA GLU A 56 -4.85 -3.78 -21.82
C GLU A 56 -4.89 -2.24 -21.79
N TYR A 57 -4.99 -1.62 -20.60
CA TYR A 57 -4.97 -0.16 -20.48
C TYR A 57 -3.60 0.40 -20.91
N ALA A 58 -2.51 -0.24 -20.51
CA ALA A 58 -1.16 0.15 -20.92
C ALA A 58 -0.99 0.09 -22.45
N GLN A 59 -1.49 -0.96 -23.09
CA GLN A 59 -1.43 -1.10 -24.55
C GLN A 59 -2.30 -0.07 -25.25
N ARG A 60 -3.54 0.12 -24.82
CA ARG A 60 -4.50 1.09 -25.40
C ARG A 60 -3.97 2.51 -25.39
N HIS A 61 -3.26 2.88 -24.35
CA HIS A 61 -2.72 4.23 -24.16
C HIS A 61 -1.21 4.35 -24.52
N ALA A 62 -0.63 3.28 -25.07
CA ALA A 62 0.79 3.22 -25.46
C ALA A 62 1.72 3.68 -24.32
N LEU A 63 1.50 3.17 -23.09
CA LEU A 63 2.21 3.63 -21.90
C LEU A 63 3.62 3.07 -21.75
N THR A 64 3.91 1.90 -22.33
CA THR A 64 5.19 1.21 -22.11
C THR A 64 6.38 2.11 -22.41
N ASN A 65 7.12 2.48 -21.36
CA ASN A 65 8.25 3.40 -21.39
C ASN A 65 7.94 4.80 -21.97
N GLN A 66 6.66 5.20 -22.03
CA GLN A 66 6.20 6.46 -22.57
C GLN A 66 5.45 7.26 -21.51
N VAL A 67 6.20 7.77 -20.51
CA VAL A 67 5.63 8.53 -19.36
C VAL A 67 4.80 9.73 -19.82
N ILE A 68 5.16 10.35 -20.95
CA ILE A 68 4.47 11.50 -21.51
C ILE A 68 2.99 11.21 -21.81
N ASN A 69 2.65 9.95 -22.10
CA ASN A 69 1.28 9.54 -22.42
C ASN A 69 0.36 9.50 -21.20
N LEU A 70 0.91 9.52 -19.97
CA LEU A 70 0.11 9.63 -18.73
C LEU A 70 -0.81 10.85 -18.71
N ARG A 71 -0.43 11.94 -19.40
CA ARG A 71 -1.26 13.15 -19.48
C ARG A 71 -2.64 12.92 -20.08
N HIS A 72 -2.81 11.85 -20.84
CA HIS A 72 -4.04 11.46 -21.52
C HIS A 72 -4.77 10.32 -20.82
N CYS A 73 -4.27 9.90 -19.65
CA CYS A 73 -4.83 8.81 -18.87
C CYS A 73 -5.67 9.33 -17.70
N THR A 74 -6.61 8.50 -17.26
CA THR A 74 -7.31 8.70 -16.01
C THR A 74 -6.40 8.30 -14.85
N LEU A 75 -6.05 9.25 -13.99
CA LEU A 75 -5.33 8.97 -12.76
C LEU A 75 -6.31 8.53 -11.68
N LEU A 76 -5.95 7.48 -10.94
CA LEU A 76 -6.73 6.93 -9.84
C LEU A 76 -6.00 7.26 -8.53
N HIS A 77 -6.69 7.94 -7.63
CA HIS A 77 -6.13 8.50 -6.40
C HIS A 77 -6.64 7.76 -5.18
N ASP A 78 -5.75 7.42 -4.25
CA ASP A 78 -6.11 7.13 -2.87
C ASP A 78 -6.18 8.46 -2.10
N ARG A 79 -7.39 8.89 -1.73
CA ARG A 79 -7.61 10.16 -1.02
C ARG A 79 -7.21 10.11 0.45
N GLN A 80 -6.83 8.95 0.96
CA GLN A 80 -6.43 8.74 2.36
C GLN A 80 -5.03 8.10 2.46
N ALA A 81 -4.24 8.23 1.39
CA ALA A 81 -2.91 7.63 1.32
C ALA A 81 -1.99 8.11 2.44
N TRP A 82 -2.05 9.40 2.77
CA TRP A 82 -1.21 10.04 3.76
C TRP A 82 -2.04 10.97 4.66
N SER A 83 -1.70 11.10 5.93
CA SER A 83 -2.50 11.73 6.98
C SER A 83 -2.87 13.21 6.78
N ASN A 84 -2.18 13.93 5.89
CA ASN A 84 -2.46 15.32 5.53
C ASN A 84 -2.81 15.49 4.05
N ASP A 85 -3.41 14.49 3.46
CA ASP A 85 -3.52 14.35 2.03
C ASP A 85 -4.59 15.26 1.42
N SER A 86 -4.21 15.98 0.37
CA SER A 86 -5.14 16.61 -0.59
C SER A 86 -5.85 15.59 -1.49
N GLY A 87 -5.56 14.30 -1.35
CA GLY A 87 -6.04 13.21 -2.21
C GLY A 87 -5.26 13.06 -3.52
N THR A 88 -4.13 13.76 -3.65
CA THR A 88 -3.30 13.74 -4.86
C THR A 88 -1.82 13.59 -4.59
N ASP A 89 -1.41 13.53 -3.33
CA ASP A 89 -0.01 13.64 -2.91
C ASP A 89 0.89 12.53 -3.44
N GLU A 90 0.41 11.28 -3.53
CA GLU A 90 1.20 10.18 -4.12
C GLU A 90 1.58 10.48 -5.57
N TRP A 91 0.62 10.92 -6.40
CA TRP A 91 0.87 11.30 -7.78
C TRP A 91 1.73 12.54 -7.90
N HIS A 92 1.52 13.54 -7.03
CA HIS A 92 2.32 14.75 -7.00
C HIS A 92 3.77 14.43 -6.61
N SER A 93 3.97 13.65 -5.55
CA SER A 93 5.30 13.22 -5.09
C SER A 93 6.06 12.45 -6.17
N TRP A 94 5.39 11.49 -6.84
CA TRP A 94 5.99 10.72 -7.92
C TRP A 94 6.35 11.60 -9.12
N ALA A 95 5.43 12.47 -9.55
CA ALA A 95 5.64 13.36 -10.69
C ALA A 95 6.78 14.36 -10.43
N GLN A 96 6.86 14.89 -9.21
CA GLN A 96 7.94 15.78 -8.78
C GLN A 96 9.29 15.07 -8.77
N HIS A 97 9.33 13.83 -8.23
CA HIS A 97 10.58 13.05 -8.16
C HIS A 97 11.19 12.79 -9.53
N TYR A 98 10.37 12.54 -10.54
CA TYR A 98 10.81 12.25 -11.90
C TYR A 98 10.73 13.44 -12.86
N ALA A 99 10.44 14.63 -12.35
CA ALA A 99 10.26 15.86 -13.14
C ALA A 99 9.23 15.69 -14.29
N VAL A 100 8.15 14.95 -14.03
CA VAL A 100 7.07 14.69 -14.98
C VAL A 100 5.96 15.72 -14.80
N ASN A 101 5.59 16.42 -15.87
CA ASN A 101 4.48 17.38 -15.83
C ASN A 101 3.15 16.66 -16.06
N LEU A 102 2.39 16.42 -14.99
CA LEU A 102 1.09 15.76 -15.00
C LEU A 102 0.02 16.63 -14.33
N PRO A 103 -1.25 16.58 -14.80
CA PRO A 103 -2.37 17.19 -14.11
C PRO A 103 -2.80 16.33 -12.92
N THR A 104 -1.98 16.31 -11.86
CA THR A 104 -2.16 15.42 -10.69
C THR A 104 -3.42 15.74 -9.87
N SER A 105 -4.06 16.88 -10.08
CA SER A 105 -5.30 17.27 -9.40
C SER A 105 -6.58 16.71 -10.04
N SER A 106 -6.46 16.07 -11.21
CA SER A 106 -7.60 15.50 -11.94
C SER A 106 -7.58 13.97 -11.88
N GLY A 107 -8.76 13.36 -11.95
CA GLY A 107 -8.89 11.90 -11.95
C GLY A 107 -10.05 11.41 -11.09
N ILE A 108 -10.01 10.13 -10.73
CA ILE A 108 -11.03 9.50 -9.88
C ILE A 108 -10.42 9.21 -8.50
N GLY A 109 -11.06 9.72 -7.45
CA GLY A 109 -10.63 9.50 -6.07
C GLY A 109 -11.36 8.34 -5.40
N PHE A 110 -10.62 7.58 -4.65
CA PHE A 110 -11.08 6.48 -3.78
C PHE A 110 -10.69 6.80 -2.34
N ASP A 111 -11.38 6.23 -1.39
CA ASP A 111 -11.06 6.32 0.04
C ASP A 111 -10.14 5.18 0.52
N ARG A 112 -9.72 4.31 -0.41
CA ARG A 112 -8.84 3.16 -0.14
C ARG A 112 -7.98 2.85 -1.37
N SER A 113 -6.69 2.61 -1.14
CA SER A 113 -5.73 2.27 -2.20
C SER A 113 -6.07 0.98 -2.95
N ASP A 114 -6.61 -0.03 -2.25
CA ASP A 114 -6.99 -1.31 -2.88
C ASP A 114 -8.14 -1.13 -3.89
N LEU A 115 -9.08 -0.22 -3.66
CA LEU A 115 -10.14 0.10 -4.61
C LEU A 115 -9.60 0.79 -5.86
N ALA A 116 -8.65 1.72 -5.71
CA ALA A 116 -7.96 2.33 -6.84
C ALA A 116 -7.22 1.28 -7.69
N VAL A 117 -6.54 0.33 -7.02
CA VAL A 117 -5.85 -0.78 -7.70
C VAL A 117 -6.84 -1.72 -8.40
N ILE A 118 -7.98 -2.05 -7.78
CA ILE A 118 -9.04 -2.85 -8.42
C ILE A 118 -9.59 -2.12 -9.66
N ALA A 119 -9.81 -0.81 -9.59
CA ALA A 119 -10.23 -0.03 -10.75
C ALA A 119 -9.19 -0.05 -11.87
N ALA A 120 -7.89 0.02 -11.54
CA ALA A 120 -6.81 -0.10 -12.51
C ALA A 120 -6.79 -1.48 -13.20
N MET A 121 -7.04 -2.57 -12.46
CA MET A 121 -7.18 -3.92 -13.02
C MET A 121 -8.36 -4.02 -13.99
N ASN A 122 -9.42 -3.24 -13.75
CA ASN A 122 -10.62 -3.18 -14.58
C ASN A 122 -10.55 -2.09 -15.67
N HIS A 123 -9.35 -1.73 -16.11
CA HIS A 123 -9.09 -0.84 -17.25
C HIS A 123 -9.63 0.60 -17.10
N ILE A 124 -9.89 1.07 -15.87
CA ILE A 124 -10.45 2.40 -15.60
C ILE A 124 -9.38 3.49 -15.70
N GLY A 125 -8.13 3.17 -15.33
CA GLY A 125 -7.06 4.15 -15.29
C GLY A 125 -5.73 3.59 -14.81
N VAL A 126 -4.84 4.49 -14.41
CA VAL A 126 -3.55 4.19 -13.80
C VAL A 126 -3.62 4.57 -12.32
N ALA A 127 -3.33 3.62 -11.43
CA ALA A 127 -3.29 3.84 -9.99
C ALA A 127 -1.84 3.98 -9.51
N MET A 128 -1.66 4.65 -8.36
CA MET A 128 -0.42 4.55 -7.61
C MET A 128 -0.49 3.28 -6.76
N GLY A 129 0.26 2.25 -7.16
CA GLY A 129 0.33 0.98 -6.47
C GLY A 129 1.38 1.01 -5.37
N ARG A 130 1.07 0.46 -4.20
CA ARG A 130 2.07 0.16 -3.17
C ARG A 130 2.76 -1.13 -3.56
N LYS A 131 4.05 -1.07 -3.88
CA LYS A 131 4.84 -2.14 -4.51
C LYS A 131 4.69 -3.48 -3.80
N ARG A 132 4.76 -3.46 -2.46
CA ARG A 132 4.60 -4.67 -1.63
C ARG A 132 3.22 -5.30 -1.78
N LEU A 133 2.18 -4.47 -1.84
CA LEU A 133 0.79 -4.94 -1.91
C LEU A 133 0.38 -5.40 -3.31
N VAL A 134 0.95 -4.80 -4.37
CA VAL A 134 0.61 -5.15 -5.77
C VAL A 134 1.54 -6.21 -6.37
N GLN A 135 2.61 -6.61 -5.69
CA GLN A 135 3.65 -7.51 -6.19
C GLN A 135 3.07 -8.81 -6.80
N LYS A 136 2.14 -9.47 -6.12
CA LYS A 136 1.53 -10.71 -6.63
C LYS A 136 0.77 -10.48 -7.93
N ARG A 137 0.11 -9.34 -8.07
CA ARG A 137 -0.65 -8.97 -9.26
C ARG A 137 0.26 -8.59 -10.44
N LEU A 138 1.43 -8.01 -10.14
CA LEU A 138 2.48 -7.79 -11.15
C LEU A 138 3.06 -9.13 -11.64
N ILE A 139 3.34 -10.07 -10.74
CA ILE A 139 3.84 -11.40 -11.08
C ILE A 139 2.81 -12.20 -11.88
N SER A 140 1.52 -12.13 -11.51
CA SER A 140 0.45 -12.84 -12.22
C SER A 140 0.09 -12.20 -13.57
N GLY A 141 0.55 -10.98 -13.85
CA GLY A 141 0.22 -10.23 -15.06
C GLY A 141 -1.16 -9.57 -15.03
N GLU A 142 -1.88 -9.58 -13.91
CA GLU A 142 -3.13 -8.82 -13.73
C GLU A 142 -2.88 -7.31 -13.78
N LEU A 143 -1.68 -6.90 -13.34
CA LEU A 143 -1.18 -5.54 -13.43
C LEU A 143 0.18 -5.51 -14.12
N VAL A 144 0.48 -4.37 -14.70
CA VAL A 144 1.82 -4.03 -15.19
C VAL A 144 2.27 -2.70 -14.61
N ALA A 145 3.57 -2.55 -14.42
CA ALA A 145 4.23 -1.26 -14.15
C ALA A 145 4.74 -0.72 -15.50
N PRO A 146 4.00 0.15 -16.20
CA PRO A 146 4.32 0.52 -17.58
C PRO A 146 5.62 1.30 -17.73
N PHE A 147 6.15 1.81 -16.62
CA PHE A 147 7.41 2.60 -16.58
C PHE A 147 8.55 1.88 -15.86
N GLY A 148 8.45 0.55 -15.71
CA GLY A 148 9.48 -0.26 -15.05
C GLY A 148 9.71 0.14 -13.60
N ASP A 149 10.98 0.38 -13.23
CA ASP A 149 11.39 0.66 -11.85
C ASP A 149 11.28 2.14 -11.45
N MET A 150 10.38 2.92 -12.07
CA MET A 150 10.13 4.30 -11.66
C MET A 150 9.33 4.31 -10.34
N THR A 151 9.98 3.92 -9.25
CA THR A 151 9.42 3.85 -7.90
C THR A 151 9.83 5.05 -7.05
N VAL A 152 9.01 5.43 -6.10
CA VAL A 152 9.32 6.43 -5.07
C VAL A 152 9.13 5.81 -3.70
N LYS A 153 10.15 5.93 -2.84
CA LYS A 153 10.05 5.47 -1.45
C LYS A 153 9.05 6.32 -0.68
N CYS A 154 8.15 5.65 0.04
CA CYS A 154 7.29 6.32 1.00
C CYS A 154 8.09 6.76 2.21
N HIS A 155 7.68 7.85 2.84
CA HIS A 155 8.22 8.26 4.13
C HIS A 155 7.53 7.51 5.29
N GLN A 156 6.30 7.01 5.04
CA GLN A 156 5.61 6.11 5.96
C GLN A 156 6.16 4.69 5.89
N HIS A 157 5.96 3.96 6.98
CA HIS A 157 6.31 2.56 7.11
C HIS A 157 5.16 1.75 7.69
N TYR A 158 5.17 0.44 7.46
CA TYR A 158 4.25 -0.45 8.18
C TYR A 158 4.80 -0.75 9.57
N TYR A 159 3.96 -0.57 10.57
CA TYR A 159 4.24 -0.90 11.96
C TYR A 159 3.23 -1.89 12.51
N ILE A 160 3.70 -2.89 13.25
CA ILE A 160 2.86 -3.69 14.13
C ILE A 160 2.75 -2.94 15.45
N THR A 161 1.53 -2.67 15.88
CA THR A 161 1.21 -1.87 17.05
C THR A 161 0.43 -2.67 18.05
N THR A 162 0.87 -2.64 19.31
CA THR A 162 0.25 -3.34 20.44
C THR A 162 0.09 -2.42 21.65
N LEU A 163 -0.74 -2.81 22.60
CA LEU A 163 -0.79 -2.12 23.90
C LEU A 163 0.47 -2.42 24.71
N PRO A 164 1.00 -1.44 25.45
CA PRO A 164 2.15 -1.66 26.33
C PRO A 164 1.90 -2.81 27.33
N GLY A 165 2.90 -3.66 27.54
CA GLY A 165 2.83 -4.77 28.48
C GLY A 165 2.00 -5.98 28.01
N ARG A 166 1.36 -5.95 26.85
CA ARG A 166 0.68 -7.11 26.26
C ARG A 166 1.63 -8.03 25.50
N GLN A 167 2.47 -8.78 26.24
CA GLN A 167 3.37 -9.80 25.70
C GLN A 167 2.71 -11.20 25.81
N TRP A 168 1.54 -11.37 25.20
CA TRP A 168 0.87 -12.66 25.21
C TRP A 168 1.50 -13.61 24.17
N PRO A 169 1.73 -14.89 24.49
CA PRO A 169 2.36 -15.84 23.59
C PRO A 169 1.70 -15.91 22.20
N LYS A 170 0.38 -15.75 22.12
CA LYS A 170 -0.35 -15.73 20.85
C LYS A 170 0.03 -14.52 19.97
N ILE A 171 0.25 -13.35 20.59
CA ILE A 171 0.63 -12.11 19.89
C ILE A 171 2.06 -12.24 19.38
N GLU A 172 2.99 -12.69 20.22
CA GLU A 172 4.39 -12.89 19.83
C GLU A 172 4.53 -13.93 18.71
N ALA A 173 3.77 -15.02 18.77
CA ALA A 173 3.73 -16.02 17.71
C ALA A 173 3.25 -15.43 16.37
N PHE A 174 2.24 -14.56 16.42
CA PHE A 174 1.69 -13.91 15.22
C PHE A 174 2.66 -12.86 14.66
N ILE A 175 3.31 -12.05 15.51
CA ILE A 175 4.33 -11.07 15.11
C ILE A 175 5.51 -11.78 14.44
N THR A 176 6.00 -12.87 15.05
CA THR A 176 7.09 -13.67 14.49
C THR A 176 6.72 -14.21 13.11
N TRP A 177 5.53 -14.78 12.99
CA TRP A 177 5.04 -15.28 11.70
C TRP A 177 4.92 -14.18 10.64
N LEU A 178 4.40 -12.99 10.98
CA LEU A 178 4.32 -11.85 10.06
C LEU A 178 5.71 -11.44 9.55
N ARG A 179 6.69 -11.35 10.44
CA ARG A 179 8.08 -11.01 10.06
C ARG A 179 8.68 -12.06 9.14
N GLU A 180 8.46 -13.35 9.41
CA GLU A 180 8.87 -14.44 8.53
C GLU A 180 8.25 -14.29 7.13
N GLN A 181 6.94 -13.93 7.04
CA GLN A 181 6.27 -13.74 5.75
C GLN A 181 6.83 -12.55 4.97
N VAL A 182 7.12 -11.43 5.64
CA VAL A 182 7.76 -10.26 5.01
C VAL A 182 9.15 -10.62 4.50
N CYS A 183 9.96 -11.33 5.30
CA CYS A 183 11.29 -11.76 4.91
C CYS A 183 11.27 -12.68 3.68
N GLN A 184 10.33 -13.63 3.63
CA GLN A 184 10.14 -14.51 2.47
C GLN A 184 9.72 -13.73 1.22
N SER A 185 8.84 -12.73 1.35
CA SER A 185 8.42 -11.92 0.21
C SER A 185 9.55 -11.06 -0.38
N CYS A 186 10.57 -10.72 0.42
CA CYS A 186 11.75 -9.98 -0.06
C CYS A 186 12.72 -10.86 -0.87
N GLN A 187 12.65 -12.19 -0.77
CA GLN A 187 13.55 -13.11 -1.50
C GLN A 187 13.08 -13.38 -2.95
N TYR A 188 11.90 -12.92 -3.32
CA TYR A 188 11.35 -13.05 -4.68
C TYR A 188 11.49 -11.76 -5.51
N GLN A 189 12.44 -10.89 -5.14
CA GLN A 189 12.80 -9.66 -5.88
C GLN A 189 13.96 -9.89 -6.83
#